data_9443f1853894a24da9caf77fbf7dcfb5
#
_entry.id   9443f1853894a24da9caf77fbf7dcfb5
#
_cell.length_a   1.000
_cell.length_b   1.000
_cell.length_c   1.000
_cell.angle_alpha   90.00
_cell.angle_beta   90.00
_cell.angle_gamma   90.00
#
_symmetry.space_group_name_H-M   'P 1'
#
loop_
_entity.id
_entity.type
_entity.pdbx_description
1 polymer ?
#
loop_
_entity_poly.entity_id
_entity_poly.type
_entity_poly.pdbx_seq_one_letter_code
_entity_poly.pdbx_strand_id
1 'polypeptide(L)'
;MEIIQSITLGIVQGLGEFLPISSTAHLILVPFFTGWKDPGLSFDVAMHAGTLLAVVLYFWRDWLDIFKIALWRKKYKSEKYNSNILWLLVIGTIPGAVIGFFLEDFVDGAFRNPYLIAATLAVFGLILFLLDKYATHKRELDKISLKDVLIIGLAQAIAIVPGVSRSGATISAGLALGLSRVSAARFSFLLSTPIILGATLSQLPDLIEGGISGGIILGVIVSAVSGYLAIKYLIKFVENYSYKVFFWYRLALAAVIIIVISLR
;
A
#
# COMPACT_ATOMS: atom_id res chain seq x y z
N MET A 1 -24.67 -3.62 5.49
CA MET A 1 -23.88 -2.39 5.15
C MET A 1 -24.60 -1.69 4.00
N GLU A 2 -24.71 -0.38 4.04
CA GLU A 2 -25.37 0.40 3.00
C GLU A 2 -24.51 0.44 1.72
N ILE A 3 -25.16 0.47 0.56
CA ILE A 3 -24.48 0.50 -0.76
C ILE A 3 -23.52 1.68 -0.85
N ILE A 4 -23.92 2.85 -0.33
CA ILE A 4 -23.11 4.07 -0.33
C ILE A 4 -21.82 3.87 0.47
N GLN A 5 -21.90 3.24 1.64
CA GLN A 5 -20.73 2.94 2.47
C GLN A 5 -19.76 2.00 1.74
N SER A 6 -20.27 0.93 1.10
CA SER A 6 -19.46 -0.02 0.33
C SER A 6 -18.72 0.65 -0.83
N ILE A 7 -19.41 1.50 -1.60
CA ILE A 7 -18.80 2.24 -2.71
C ILE A 7 -17.74 3.21 -2.18
N THR A 8 -18.07 3.99 -1.15
CA THR A 8 -17.14 4.99 -0.60
C THR A 8 -15.87 4.34 -0.08
N LEU A 9 -16.01 3.29 0.76
CA LEU A 9 -14.85 2.58 1.32
C LEU A 9 -14.07 1.83 0.25
N GLY A 10 -14.73 1.28 -0.78
CA GLY A 10 -14.07 0.70 -1.94
C GLY A 10 -13.22 1.70 -2.72
N ILE A 11 -13.73 2.92 -2.98
CA ILE A 11 -12.96 4.00 -3.62
C ILE A 11 -11.78 4.40 -2.73
N VAL A 12 -12.04 4.61 -1.45
CA VAL A 12 -11.02 4.99 -0.45
C VAL A 12 -9.90 3.98 -0.39
N GLN A 13 -10.24 2.69 -0.32
CA GLN A 13 -9.24 1.61 -0.35
C GLN A 13 -8.44 1.62 -1.64
N GLY A 14 -9.12 1.59 -2.80
CA GLY A 14 -8.45 1.48 -4.08
C GLY A 14 -7.48 2.65 -4.35
N LEU A 15 -7.89 3.87 -4.06
CA LEU A 15 -7.02 5.04 -4.17
C LEU A 15 -5.90 5.01 -3.12
N GLY A 16 -6.27 4.83 -1.85
CA GLY A 16 -5.37 4.94 -0.71
C GLY A 16 -4.29 3.84 -0.64
N GLU A 17 -4.53 2.67 -1.25
CA GLU A 17 -3.59 1.55 -1.23
C GLU A 17 -2.31 1.85 -2.03
N PHE A 18 -2.44 2.50 -3.16
CA PHE A 18 -1.32 2.79 -4.05
C PHE A 18 -0.82 4.23 -3.94
N LEU A 19 -1.70 5.19 -3.73
CA LEU A 19 -1.27 6.54 -3.39
C LEU A 19 -0.61 6.54 -2.01
N PRO A 20 0.50 7.27 -1.81
CA PRO A 20 1.20 7.27 -0.53
C PRO A 20 0.49 8.14 0.52
N ILE A 21 -0.79 7.82 0.82
CA ILE A 21 -1.68 8.56 1.74
C ILE A 21 -2.25 7.71 2.88
N SER A 22 -1.99 6.39 2.90
CA SER A 22 -2.47 5.41 3.90
C SER A 22 -3.96 5.04 3.77
N SER A 23 -4.24 3.97 3.01
CA SER A 23 -5.58 3.38 2.89
C SER A 23 -6.19 3.03 4.25
N THR A 24 -5.42 2.37 5.12
CA THR A 24 -5.87 1.97 6.46
C THR A 24 -6.31 3.17 7.32
N ALA A 25 -5.54 4.27 7.28
CA ALA A 25 -5.96 5.50 7.98
C ALA A 25 -7.33 6.00 7.48
N HIS A 26 -7.54 6.00 6.17
CA HIS A 26 -8.79 6.48 5.58
C HIS A 26 -9.97 5.55 5.85
N LEU A 27 -9.77 4.22 5.83
CA LEU A 27 -10.81 3.25 6.19
C LEU A 27 -11.29 3.43 7.63
N ILE A 28 -10.40 3.83 8.55
CA ILE A 28 -10.73 4.16 9.94
C ILE A 28 -11.38 5.56 10.03
N LEU A 29 -10.81 6.55 9.35
CA LEU A 29 -11.23 7.94 9.48
C LEU A 29 -12.57 8.25 8.80
N VAL A 30 -12.90 7.60 7.69
CA VAL A 30 -14.19 7.85 7.02
C VAL A 30 -15.36 7.48 7.93
N PRO A 31 -15.44 6.27 8.54
CA PRO A 31 -16.45 5.97 9.55
C PRO A 31 -16.40 6.92 10.75
N PHE A 32 -15.21 7.28 11.24
CA PHE A 32 -15.04 8.22 12.35
C PHE A 32 -15.64 9.60 12.06
N PHE A 33 -15.45 10.16 10.85
CA PHE A 33 -15.98 11.48 10.49
C PHE A 33 -17.47 11.48 10.15
N THR A 34 -17.95 10.40 9.51
CA THR A 34 -19.35 10.29 9.08
C THR A 34 -20.28 9.77 10.16
N GLY A 35 -19.75 9.23 11.26
CA GLY A 35 -20.55 8.53 12.28
C GLY A 35 -21.03 7.16 11.83
N TRP A 36 -20.47 6.61 10.76
CA TRP A 36 -20.78 5.25 10.34
C TRP A 36 -20.18 4.23 11.32
N LYS A 37 -20.84 3.08 11.44
CA LYS A 37 -20.24 1.95 12.16
C LYS A 37 -19.00 1.48 11.40
N ASP A 38 -17.88 1.35 12.13
CA ASP A 38 -16.65 0.77 11.57
C ASP A 38 -16.91 -0.71 11.21
N PRO A 39 -16.67 -1.12 9.95
CA PRO A 39 -16.91 -2.49 9.51
C PRO A 39 -15.88 -3.50 10.04
N GLY A 40 -14.75 -3.05 10.59
CA GLY A 40 -13.70 -3.88 11.18
C GLY A 40 -12.70 -4.47 10.19
N LEU A 41 -11.71 -5.18 10.76
CA LEU A 41 -10.53 -5.66 10.02
C LEU A 41 -10.87 -6.60 8.86
N SER A 42 -11.80 -7.54 9.05
CA SER A 42 -12.19 -8.50 8.00
C SER A 42 -12.76 -7.80 6.76
N PHE A 43 -13.52 -6.73 6.96
CA PHE A 43 -14.01 -5.91 5.84
C PHE A 43 -12.86 -5.16 5.16
N ASP A 44 -11.97 -4.55 5.94
CA ASP A 44 -10.81 -3.82 5.42
C ASP A 44 -9.96 -4.75 4.54
N VAL A 45 -9.73 -5.99 5.00
CA VAL A 45 -8.98 -6.99 4.22
C VAL A 45 -9.75 -7.45 2.97
N ALA A 46 -11.07 -7.55 3.03
CA ALA A 46 -11.87 -7.83 1.82
C ALA A 46 -11.66 -6.74 0.75
N MET A 47 -11.60 -5.46 1.16
CA MET A 47 -11.29 -4.36 0.23
C MET A 47 -9.89 -4.49 -0.37
N HIS A 48 -8.90 -5.02 0.39
CA HIS A 48 -7.56 -5.31 -0.12
C HIS A 48 -7.56 -6.39 -1.21
N ALA A 49 -8.48 -7.37 -1.19
CA ALA A 49 -8.63 -8.32 -2.30
C ALA A 49 -8.94 -7.60 -3.63
N GLY A 50 -9.71 -6.53 -3.60
CA GLY A 50 -9.94 -5.68 -4.78
C GLY A 50 -8.66 -5.01 -5.29
N THR A 51 -7.85 -4.44 -4.40
CA THR A 51 -6.57 -3.85 -4.80
C THR A 51 -5.54 -4.89 -5.22
N LEU A 52 -5.60 -6.12 -4.70
CA LEU A 52 -4.81 -7.25 -5.21
C LEU A 52 -5.15 -7.54 -6.69
N LEU A 53 -6.43 -7.61 -7.02
CA LEU A 53 -6.86 -7.75 -8.42
C LEU A 53 -6.36 -6.59 -9.28
N ALA A 54 -6.43 -5.36 -8.79
CA ALA A 54 -5.95 -4.18 -9.50
C ALA A 54 -4.46 -4.27 -9.85
N VAL A 55 -3.60 -4.61 -8.88
CA VAL A 55 -2.15 -4.68 -9.09
C VAL A 55 -1.77 -5.84 -9.99
N VAL A 56 -2.40 -7.00 -9.85
CA VAL A 56 -2.17 -8.15 -10.71
C VAL A 56 -2.59 -7.83 -12.15
N LEU A 57 -3.76 -7.23 -12.36
CA LEU A 57 -4.26 -6.84 -13.67
C LEU A 57 -3.42 -5.75 -14.32
N TYR A 58 -2.95 -4.75 -13.55
CA TYR A 58 -2.12 -3.70 -14.12
C TYR A 58 -0.73 -4.22 -14.51
N PHE A 59 -0.11 -5.03 -13.65
CA PHE A 59 1.25 -5.57 -13.85
C PHE A 59 1.27 -6.97 -14.47
N TRP A 60 0.19 -7.45 -15.12
CA TRP A 60 0.12 -8.82 -15.63
C TRP A 60 1.27 -9.19 -16.58
N ARG A 61 1.68 -8.25 -17.45
CA ARG A 61 2.83 -8.46 -18.36
C ARG A 61 4.15 -8.48 -17.58
N ASP A 62 4.28 -7.63 -16.58
CA ASP A 62 5.44 -7.61 -15.69
C ASP A 62 5.57 -8.94 -14.92
N TRP A 63 4.45 -9.47 -14.43
CA TRP A 63 4.44 -10.78 -13.78
C TRP A 63 4.83 -11.90 -14.73
N LEU A 64 4.35 -11.89 -15.97
CA LEU A 64 4.79 -12.86 -16.99
C LEU A 64 6.30 -12.78 -17.25
N ASP A 65 6.86 -11.58 -17.33
CA ASP A 65 8.30 -11.38 -17.50
C ASP A 65 9.09 -11.85 -16.26
N ILE A 66 8.63 -11.54 -15.06
CA ILE A 66 9.23 -11.99 -13.80
C ILE A 66 9.25 -13.52 -13.72
N PHE A 67 8.16 -14.19 -14.06
CA PHE A 67 8.11 -15.66 -14.09
C PHE A 67 9.00 -16.26 -15.19
N LYS A 68 9.05 -15.67 -16.39
CA LYS A 68 9.98 -16.10 -17.44
C LYS A 68 11.44 -15.97 -16.99
N ILE A 69 11.81 -14.86 -16.35
CA ILE A 69 13.15 -14.66 -15.77
C ILE A 69 13.45 -15.76 -14.74
N ALA A 70 12.51 -16.08 -13.86
CA ALA A 70 12.71 -17.07 -12.80
C ALA A 70 12.86 -18.49 -13.35
N LEU A 71 12.03 -18.88 -14.33
CA LEU A 71 11.98 -20.24 -14.89
C LEU A 71 13.05 -20.49 -15.95
N TRP A 72 13.34 -19.49 -16.80
CA TRP A 72 14.28 -19.60 -17.94
C TRP A 72 15.49 -18.68 -17.81
N ARG A 73 16.01 -18.49 -16.61
CA ARG A 73 17.10 -17.56 -16.24
C ARG A 73 18.31 -17.61 -17.18
N LYS A 74 18.64 -18.79 -17.74
CA LYS A 74 19.77 -18.95 -18.67
C LYS A 74 19.48 -18.44 -20.09
N LYS A 75 18.22 -18.42 -20.49
CA LYS A 75 17.78 -18.09 -21.86
C LYS A 75 17.06 -16.74 -21.96
N TYR A 76 16.45 -16.27 -20.89
CA TYR A 76 15.66 -15.04 -20.85
C TYR A 76 16.32 -14.01 -19.95
N LYS A 77 16.66 -12.84 -20.51
CA LYS A 77 17.16 -11.69 -19.79
C LYS A 77 16.19 -10.53 -20.00
N SER A 78 15.97 -9.74 -18.96
CA SER A 78 15.17 -8.53 -19.03
C SER A 78 16.11 -7.32 -18.81
N GLU A 79 15.92 -6.28 -19.59
CA GLU A 79 16.59 -4.99 -19.36
C GLU A 79 15.89 -4.20 -18.23
N LYS A 80 14.66 -4.61 -17.90
CA LYS A 80 13.80 -3.92 -16.92
C LYS A 80 13.99 -4.43 -15.50
N TYR A 81 14.29 -5.72 -15.33
CA TYR A 81 14.31 -6.39 -14.04
C TYR A 81 15.60 -7.14 -13.77
N ASN A 82 16.03 -7.10 -12.51
CA ASN A 82 17.09 -7.97 -12.00
C ASN A 82 16.73 -9.45 -12.22
N SER A 83 17.74 -10.27 -12.53
CA SER A 83 17.55 -11.71 -12.77
C SER A 83 17.00 -12.51 -11.57
N ASN A 84 17.02 -11.93 -10.39
CA ASN A 84 16.50 -12.53 -9.16
C ASN A 84 15.21 -11.86 -8.67
N ILE A 85 14.57 -11.02 -9.47
CA ILE A 85 13.47 -10.14 -9.03
C ILE A 85 12.34 -10.89 -8.30
N LEU A 86 11.97 -12.09 -8.73
CA LEU A 86 10.95 -12.90 -8.04
C LEU A 86 11.35 -13.20 -6.60
N TRP A 87 12.58 -13.69 -6.40
CA TRP A 87 13.09 -14.00 -5.08
C TRP A 87 13.31 -12.76 -4.21
N LEU A 88 13.68 -11.65 -4.83
CA LEU A 88 13.78 -10.36 -4.15
C LEU A 88 12.41 -9.89 -3.64
N LEU A 89 11.34 -10.04 -4.43
CA LEU A 89 9.98 -9.73 -3.97
C LEU A 89 9.54 -10.64 -2.81
N VAL A 90 9.83 -11.94 -2.89
CA VAL A 90 9.53 -12.89 -1.80
C VAL A 90 10.28 -12.50 -0.52
N ILE A 91 11.60 -12.29 -0.60
CA ILE A 91 12.43 -11.93 0.57
C ILE A 91 12.00 -10.58 1.15
N GLY A 92 11.70 -9.59 0.31
CA GLY A 92 11.22 -8.27 0.74
C GLY A 92 9.85 -8.30 1.43
N THR A 93 9.08 -9.36 1.22
CA THR A 93 7.77 -9.54 1.89
C THR A 93 7.94 -10.08 3.32
N ILE A 94 9.00 -10.87 3.58
CA ILE A 94 9.18 -11.58 4.86
C ILE A 94 9.13 -10.64 6.07
N PRO A 95 9.84 -9.49 6.14
CA PRO A 95 9.80 -8.63 7.32
C PRO A 95 8.39 -8.13 7.63
N GLY A 96 7.64 -7.72 6.60
CA GLY A 96 6.26 -7.25 6.76
C GLY A 96 5.31 -8.37 7.19
N ALA A 97 5.44 -9.57 6.62
CA ALA A 97 4.62 -10.72 6.98
C ALA A 97 4.86 -11.17 8.43
N VAL A 98 6.14 -11.27 8.84
CA VAL A 98 6.51 -11.68 10.21
C VAL A 98 6.00 -10.65 11.23
N ILE A 99 6.29 -9.37 11.04
CA ILE A 99 5.85 -8.32 11.97
C ILE A 99 4.32 -8.19 11.95
N GLY A 100 3.70 -8.32 10.78
CA GLY A 100 2.23 -8.30 10.65
C GLY A 100 1.56 -9.40 11.46
N PHE A 101 2.08 -10.61 11.40
CA PHE A 101 1.57 -11.74 12.16
C PHE A 101 1.63 -11.52 13.68
N PHE A 102 2.75 -10.99 14.20
CA PHE A 102 2.90 -10.73 15.64
C PHE A 102 2.16 -9.50 16.16
N LEU A 103 1.77 -8.56 15.28
CA LEU A 103 1.12 -7.32 15.68
C LEU A 103 -0.36 -7.25 15.27
N GLU A 104 -0.97 -8.34 14.80
CA GLU A 104 -2.36 -8.37 14.32
C GLU A 104 -3.34 -7.83 15.36
N ASP A 105 -3.26 -8.27 16.61
CA ASP A 105 -4.12 -7.81 17.72
C ASP A 105 -4.00 -6.30 17.99
N PHE A 106 -2.80 -5.73 17.80
CA PHE A 106 -2.58 -4.28 17.98
C PHE A 106 -3.20 -3.46 16.83
N VAL A 107 -3.24 -4.03 15.62
CA VAL A 107 -3.83 -3.37 14.44
C VAL A 107 -5.34 -3.19 14.63
N ASP A 108 -6.02 -4.18 15.20
CA ASP A 108 -7.48 -4.12 15.43
C ASP A 108 -7.85 -3.32 16.69
N GLY A 109 -6.87 -3.00 17.55
CA GLY A 109 -7.07 -2.30 18.82
C GLY A 109 -6.35 -0.95 18.90
N ALA A 110 -5.25 -0.93 19.62
CA ALA A 110 -4.54 0.30 20.02
C ALA A 110 -4.09 1.17 18.83
N PHE A 111 -3.81 0.57 17.66
CA PHE A 111 -3.37 1.31 16.49
C PHE A 111 -4.47 2.10 15.78
N ARG A 112 -5.76 1.84 16.06
CA ARG A 112 -6.88 2.61 15.50
C ARG A 112 -7.08 3.99 16.16
N ASN A 113 -6.18 4.40 17.04
CA ASN A 113 -6.22 5.70 17.73
C ASN A 113 -6.01 6.86 16.76
N PRO A 114 -6.95 7.83 16.63
CA PRO A 114 -6.84 8.93 15.67
C PRO A 114 -5.64 9.86 15.93
N TYR A 115 -5.18 10.02 17.18
CA TYR A 115 -3.97 10.81 17.49
C TYR A 115 -2.72 10.14 16.91
N LEU A 116 -2.61 8.81 17.03
CA LEU A 116 -1.52 8.04 16.42
C LEU A 116 -1.55 8.19 14.91
N ILE A 117 -2.74 8.07 14.29
CA ILE A 117 -2.93 8.22 12.84
C ILE A 117 -2.50 9.61 12.39
N ALA A 118 -2.89 10.69 13.09
CA ALA A 118 -2.49 12.04 12.75
C ALA A 118 -0.96 12.22 12.82
N ALA A 119 -0.33 11.72 13.89
CA ALA A 119 1.12 11.79 14.05
C ALA A 119 1.87 11.03 12.96
N THR A 120 1.47 9.81 12.66
CA THR A 120 2.10 8.97 11.63
C THR A 120 1.89 9.53 10.21
N LEU A 121 0.70 10.06 9.89
CA LEU A 121 0.45 10.76 8.63
C LEU A 121 1.43 11.93 8.45
N ALA A 122 1.59 12.80 9.45
CA ALA A 122 2.47 13.96 9.37
C ALA A 122 3.94 13.55 9.26
N VAL A 123 4.42 12.67 10.15
CA VAL A 123 5.83 12.27 10.21
C VAL A 123 6.26 11.52 8.93
N PHE A 124 5.52 10.48 8.52
CA PHE A 124 5.88 9.72 7.32
C PHE A 124 5.56 10.47 6.02
N GLY A 125 4.64 11.44 6.05
CA GLY A 125 4.48 12.41 4.97
C GLY A 125 5.71 13.28 4.78
N LEU A 126 6.26 13.79 5.88
CA LEU A 126 7.49 14.60 5.88
C LEU A 126 8.70 13.77 5.42
N ILE A 127 8.83 12.53 5.90
CA ILE A 127 9.90 11.62 5.47
C ILE A 127 9.85 11.41 3.95
N LEU A 128 8.67 11.09 3.39
CA LEU A 128 8.50 10.94 1.94
C LEU A 128 8.90 12.21 1.18
N PHE A 129 8.46 13.37 1.66
CA PHE A 129 8.80 14.66 1.03
C PHE A 129 10.31 14.93 1.04
N LEU A 130 10.97 14.73 2.18
CA LEU A 130 12.41 14.98 2.31
C LEU A 130 13.22 14.01 1.46
N LEU A 131 12.89 12.72 1.48
CA LEU A 131 13.59 11.73 0.68
C LEU A 131 13.36 11.96 -0.83
N ASP A 132 12.14 12.31 -1.25
CA ASP A 132 11.87 12.67 -2.64
C ASP A 132 12.64 13.93 -3.08
N LYS A 133 12.83 14.90 -2.19
CA LYS A 133 13.54 16.14 -2.48
C LYS A 133 15.05 15.95 -2.61
N TYR A 134 15.65 15.08 -1.80
CA TYR A 134 17.11 14.95 -1.69
C TYR A 134 17.68 13.67 -2.33
N ALA A 135 16.83 12.73 -2.79
CA ALA A 135 17.30 11.51 -3.46
C ALA A 135 17.92 11.78 -4.84
N THR A 136 18.79 10.89 -5.24
CA THR A 136 19.50 11.01 -6.54
C THR A 136 18.65 10.63 -7.75
N HIS A 137 17.63 9.79 -7.59
CA HIS A 137 16.70 9.30 -8.63
C HIS A 137 17.35 8.65 -9.87
N LYS A 138 18.54 8.04 -9.72
CA LYS A 138 19.37 7.58 -10.84
C LYS A 138 19.36 6.07 -11.07
N ARG A 139 18.78 5.28 -10.14
CA ARG A 139 18.81 3.81 -10.21
C ARG A 139 17.47 3.26 -10.70
N GLU A 140 17.55 2.25 -11.56
CA GLU A 140 16.39 1.52 -12.05
C GLU A 140 16.30 0.11 -11.43
N LEU A 141 15.19 -0.63 -11.71
CA LEU A 141 14.90 -1.92 -11.08
C LEU A 141 15.85 -3.05 -11.52
N ASP A 142 16.51 -2.94 -12.66
CA ASP A 142 17.53 -3.88 -13.09
C ASP A 142 18.72 -3.96 -12.12
N LYS A 143 18.99 -2.86 -11.40
CA LYS A 143 20.10 -2.72 -10.42
C LYS A 143 19.68 -2.91 -8.98
N ILE A 144 18.45 -3.32 -8.72
CA ILE A 144 18.01 -3.57 -7.34
C ILE A 144 18.76 -4.76 -6.74
N SER A 145 19.23 -4.62 -5.51
CA SER A 145 20.01 -5.63 -4.79
C SER A 145 19.25 -6.23 -3.62
N LEU A 146 19.75 -7.34 -3.08
CA LEU A 146 19.21 -7.96 -1.86
C LEU A 146 19.22 -6.98 -0.67
N LYS A 147 20.28 -6.19 -0.52
CA LYS A 147 20.37 -5.17 0.55
C LYS A 147 19.27 -4.12 0.41
N ASP A 148 19.02 -3.64 -0.81
CA ASP A 148 17.95 -2.67 -1.06
C ASP A 148 16.59 -3.25 -0.65
N VAL A 149 16.33 -4.47 -1.04
CA VAL A 149 15.05 -5.16 -0.78
C VAL A 149 14.82 -5.43 0.70
N LEU A 150 15.86 -5.78 1.46
CA LEU A 150 15.75 -5.92 2.91
C LEU A 150 15.42 -4.60 3.60
N ILE A 151 16.03 -3.49 3.17
CA ILE A 151 15.71 -2.15 3.69
C ILE A 151 14.27 -1.76 3.34
N ILE A 152 13.82 -1.99 2.10
CA ILE A 152 12.45 -1.69 1.67
C ILE A 152 11.45 -2.61 2.43
N GLY A 153 11.78 -3.88 2.63
CA GLY A 153 10.97 -4.83 3.39
C GLY A 153 10.82 -4.46 4.87
N LEU A 154 11.89 -3.95 5.50
CA LEU A 154 11.82 -3.41 6.87
C LEU A 154 10.96 -2.14 6.92
N ALA A 155 11.07 -1.25 5.94
CA ALA A 155 10.19 -0.09 5.83
C ALA A 155 8.72 -0.50 5.62
N GLN A 156 8.47 -1.59 4.85
CA GLN A 156 7.14 -2.19 4.72
C GLN A 156 6.59 -2.67 6.06
N ALA A 157 7.43 -3.29 6.89
CA ALA A 157 7.03 -3.78 8.21
C ALA A 157 6.57 -2.67 9.16
N ILE A 158 7.20 -1.49 9.12
CA ILE A 158 6.77 -0.32 9.90
C ILE A 158 5.37 0.15 9.47
N ALA A 159 4.99 -0.08 8.23
CA ALA A 159 3.72 0.38 7.68
C ALA A 159 2.48 -0.40 8.17
N ILE A 160 2.65 -1.36 9.07
CA ILE A 160 1.53 -1.98 9.80
C ILE A 160 0.82 -0.96 10.69
N VAL A 161 1.53 0.08 11.15
CA VAL A 161 0.95 1.17 11.93
C VAL A 161 0.12 2.06 11.01
N PRO A 162 -1.20 2.24 11.27
CA PRO A 162 -2.07 3.10 10.48
C PRO A 162 -1.52 4.52 10.37
N GLY A 163 -1.66 5.13 9.21
CA GLY A 163 -1.11 6.46 8.93
C GLY A 163 0.31 6.44 8.34
N VAL A 164 1.10 5.39 8.54
CA VAL A 164 2.45 5.26 7.91
C VAL A 164 2.34 5.19 6.39
N SER A 165 1.40 4.43 5.87
CA SER A 165 1.24 4.09 4.44
C SER A 165 2.30 3.10 3.95
N ARG A 166 1.88 1.89 3.58
CA ARG A 166 2.75 0.87 3.03
C ARG A 166 3.46 1.36 1.75
N SER A 167 2.69 1.89 0.79
CA SER A 167 3.25 2.48 -0.42
C SER A 167 4.17 3.67 -0.10
N GLY A 168 3.78 4.54 0.84
CA GLY A 168 4.60 5.67 1.29
C GLY A 168 5.94 5.23 1.88
N ALA A 169 5.96 4.24 2.76
CA ALA A 169 7.17 3.74 3.41
C ALA A 169 8.12 3.04 2.41
N THR A 170 7.59 2.15 1.58
CA THR A 170 8.40 1.39 0.60
C THR A 170 8.93 2.28 -0.52
N ILE A 171 8.13 3.26 -1.00
CA ILE A 171 8.58 4.28 -1.95
C ILE A 171 9.68 5.13 -1.32
N SER A 172 9.48 5.61 -0.09
CA SER A 172 10.48 6.42 0.65
C SER A 172 11.81 5.68 0.78
N ALA A 173 11.77 4.40 1.17
CA ALA A 173 12.98 3.58 1.26
C ALA A 173 13.65 3.40 -0.11
N GLY A 174 12.88 3.13 -1.16
CA GLY A 174 13.40 3.04 -2.54
C GLY A 174 14.08 4.34 -2.99
N LEU A 175 13.47 5.50 -2.71
CA LEU A 175 14.05 6.81 -3.01
C LEU A 175 15.35 7.05 -2.23
N ALA A 176 15.38 6.72 -0.93
CA ALA A 176 16.58 6.82 -0.10
C ALA A 176 17.76 6.00 -0.65
N LEU A 177 17.45 4.86 -1.29
CA LEU A 177 18.41 3.99 -1.96
C LEU A 177 18.77 4.46 -3.38
N GLY A 178 18.25 5.61 -3.82
CA GLY A 178 18.56 6.25 -5.09
C GLY A 178 17.75 5.72 -6.27
N LEU A 179 16.68 4.94 -6.07
CA LEU A 179 15.79 4.54 -7.16
C LEU A 179 15.09 5.77 -7.76
N SER A 180 14.81 5.73 -9.07
CA SER A 180 13.94 6.71 -9.70
C SER A 180 12.55 6.67 -9.09
N ARG A 181 11.77 7.77 -9.18
CA ARG A 181 10.40 7.81 -8.66
C ARG A 181 9.53 6.70 -9.22
N VAL A 182 9.65 6.47 -10.52
CA VAL A 182 8.92 5.42 -11.23
C VAL A 182 9.34 4.04 -10.74
N SER A 183 10.64 3.78 -10.63
CA SER A 183 11.16 2.49 -10.14
C SER A 183 10.77 2.23 -8.70
N ALA A 184 10.84 3.23 -7.81
CA ALA A 184 10.40 3.10 -6.42
C ALA A 184 8.90 2.76 -6.33
N ALA A 185 8.03 3.45 -7.11
CA ALA A 185 6.61 3.15 -7.17
C ALA A 185 6.32 1.74 -7.72
N ARG A 186 6.94 1.37 -8.85
CA ARG A 186 6.75 0.05 -9.46
C ARG A 186 7.18 -1.08 -8.54
N PHE A 187 8.35 -0.95 -7.89
CA PHE A 187 8.81 -1.96 -6.93
C PHE A 187 7.87 -2.07 -5.73
N SER A 188 7.45 -0.94 -5.16
CA SER A 188 6.47 -0.89 -4.08
C SER A 188 5.18 -1.62 -4.44
N PHE A 189 4.65 -1.44 -5.65
CA PHE A 189 3.42 -2.08 -6.10
C PHE A 189 3.59 -3.57 -6.40
N LEU A 190 4.70 -3.98 -7.00
CA LEU A 190 5.00 -5.40 -7.17
C LEU A 190 5.18 -6.10 -5.81
N LEU A 191 5.88 -5.45 -4.87
CA LEU A 191 6.08 -5.97 -3.51
C LEU A 191 4.76 -6.07 -2.73
N SER A 192 3.75 -5.25 -3.06
CA SER A 192 2.44 -5.33 -2.42
C SER A 192 1.68 -6.60 -2.76
N THR A 193 1.92 -7.20 -3.92
CA THR A 193 1.17 -8.38 -4.36
C THR A 193 1.28 -9.56 -3.38
N PRO A 194 2.48 -10.04 -3.01
CA PRO A 194 2.60 -11.16 -2.09
C PRO A 194 2.12 -10.83 -0.67
N ILE A 195 2.32 -9.61 -0.16
CA ILE A 195 1.89 -9.27 1.20
C ILE A 195 0.36 -9.12 1.30
N ILE A 196 -0.29 -8.50 0.31
CA ILE A 196 -1.76 -8.40 0.27
C ILE A 196 -2.39 -9.78 0.06
N LEU A 197 -1.80 -10.62 -0.80
CA LEU A 197 -2.26 -11.99 -0.98
C LEU A 197 -2.22 -12.76 0.34
N GLY A 198 -1.10 -12.67 1.08
CA GLY A 198 -0.97 -13.30 2.39
C GLY A 198 -2.03 -12.82 3.39
N ALA A 199 -2.22 -11.52 3.52
CA ALA A 199 -3.23 -10.93 4.39
C ALA A 199 -4.68 -11.32 3.97
N THR A 200 -4.96 -11.36 2.67
CA THR A 200 -6.27 -11.79 2.17
C THR A 200 -6.55 -13.26 2.49
N LEU A 201 -5.54 -14.13 2.35
CA LEU A 201 -5.68 -15.56 2.64
C LEU A 201 -5.81 -15.83 4.14
N SER A 202 -5.12 -15.09 5.02
CA SER A 202 -5.22 -15.26 6.47
C SER A 202 -6.61 -14.91 7.01
N GLN A 203 -7.25 -13.88 6.46
CA GLN A 203 -8.58 -13.42 6.90
C GLN A 203 -9.75 -14.06 6.10
N LEU A 204 -9.46 -14.92 5.13
CA LEU A 204 -10.49 -15.57 4.32
C LEU A 204 -11.45 -16.45 5.13
N PRO A 205 -11.01 -17.23 6.14
CA PRO A 205 -11.92 -17.98 6.99
C PRO A 205 -12.94 -17.09 7.69
N ASP A 206 -12.52 -15.99 8.32
CA ASP A 206 -13.39 -15.06 9.05
C ASP A 206 -14.38 -14.37 8.10
N LEU A 207 -13.96 -14.05 6.89
CA LEU A 207 -14.85 -13.52 5.85
C LEU A 207 -15.94 -14.51 5.42
N ILE A 208 -15.61 -15.78 5.31
CA ILE A 208 -16.55 -16.84 4.95
C ILE A 208 -17.55 -17.08 6.10
N GLU A 209 -17.07 -17.17 7.33
CA GLU A 209 -17.89 -17.35 8.52
C GLU A 209 -18.82 -16.16 8.77
N GLY A 210 -18.35 -14.93 8.58
CA GLY A 210 -19.12 -13.70 8.69
C GLY A 210 -20.16 -13.50 7.59
N GLY A 211 -20.06 -14.28 6.51
CA GLY A 211 -20.95 -14.21 5.34
C GLY A 211 -20.58 -13.09 4.37
N ILE A 212 -20.39 -13.44 3.11
CA ILE A 212 -20.06 -12.48 2.04
C ILE A 212 -21.34 -11.80 1.54
N SER A 213 -21.57 -10.57 1.98
CA SER A 213 -22.71 -9.77 1.55
C SER A 213 -22.51 -9.16 0.15
N GLY A 214 -23.60 -8.82 -0.54
CA GLY A 214 -23.55 -8.08 -1.81
C GLY A 214 -22.81 -6.73 -1.70
N GLY A 215 -22.85 -6.09 -0.52
CA GLY A 215 -22.09 -4.87 -0.23
C GLY A 215 -20.58 -5.08 -0.23
N ILE A 216 -20.10 -6.21 0.33
CA ILE A 216 -18.68 -6.57 0.30
C ILE A 216 -18.24 -6.78 -1.15
N ILE A 217 -18.98 -7.54 -1.95
CA ILE A 217 -18.66 -7.80 -3.36
C ILE A 217 -18.57 -6.48 -4.14
N LEU A 218 -19.54 -5.59 -3.95
CA LEU A 218 -19.56 -4.27 -4.58
C LEU A 218 -18.31 -3.45 -4.19
N GLY A 219 -17.98 -3.41 -2.90
CA GLY A 219 -16.79 -2.74 -2.39
C GLY A 219 -15.50 -3.27 -3.00
N VAL A 220 -15.34 -4.58 -3.11
CA VAL A 220 -14.18 -5.24 -3.77
C VAL A 220 -14.07 -4.83 -5.24
N ILE A 221 -15.17 -4.84 -5.98
CA ILE A 221 -15.17 -4.42 -7.40
C ILE A 221 -14.77 -2.95 -7.53
N VAL A 222 -15.35 -2.08 -6.71
CA VAL A 222 -15.04 -0.64 -6.71
C VAL A 222 -13.57 -0.41 -6.31
N SER A 223 -13.07 -1.15 -5.30
CA SER A 223 -11.67 -1.11 -4.89
C SER A 223 -10.72 -1.56 -6.01
N ALA A 224 -11.08 -2.60 -6.77
CA ALA A 224 -10.30 -3.06 -7.91
C ALA A 224 -10.22 -2.00 -9.02
N VAL A 225 -11.34 -1.40 -9.39
CA VAL A 225 -11.39 -0.38 -10.44
C VAL A 225 -10.63 0.87 -10.03
N SER A 226 -10.92 1.41 -8.84
CA SER A 226 -10.24 2.62 -8.34
C SER A 226 -8.75 2.39 -8.10
N GLY A 227 -8.35 1.19 -7.62
CA GLY A 227 -6.96 0.80 -7.46
C GLY A 227 -6.20 0.71 -8.78
N TYR A 228 -6.81 0.12 -9.81
CA TYR A 228 -6.21 0.08 -11.15
C TYR A 228 -5.95 1.49 -11.71
N LEU A 229 -6.93 2.38 -11.56
CA LEU A 229 -6.79 3.79 -11.96
C LEU A 229 -5.73 4.51 -11.13
N ALA A 230 -5.69 4.27 -9.81
CA ALA A 230 -4.67 4.84 -8.93
C ALA A 230 -3.26 4.48 -9.37
N ILE A 231 -2.98 3.19 -9.65
CA ILE A 231 -1.67 2.73 -10.14
C ILE A 231 -1.33 3.44 -11.46
N LYS A 232 -2.27 3.41 -12.44
CA LYS A 232 -2.07 3.98 -13.76
C LYS A 232 -1.71 5.46 -13.69
N TYR A 233 -2.48 6.22 -12.94
CA TYR A 233 -2.29 7.68 -12.88
C TYR A 233 -1.11 8.07 -11.98
N LEU A 234 -0.85 7.34 -10.88
CA LEU A 234 0.31 7.63 -10.04
C LEU A 234 1.63 7.41 -10.79
N ILE A 235 1.78 6.27 -11.50
CA ILE A 235 3.01 6.02 -12.27
C ILE A 235 3.24 7.15 -13.28
N LYS A 236 2.20 7.52 -14.05
CA LYS A 236 2.28 8.63 -15.01
C LYS A 236 2.57 9.97 -14.33
N PHE A 237 2.02 10.22 -13.16
CA PHE A 237 2.24 11.45 -12.40
C PHE A 237 3.69 11.59 -11.95
N VAL A 238 4.26 10.53 -11.36
CA VAL A 238 5.62 10.59 -10.80
C VAL A 238 6.74 10.56 -11.85
N GLU A 239 6.41 10.33 -13.12
CA GLU A 239 7.34 10.54 -14.23
C GLU A 239 7.78 12.01 -14.33
N ASN A 240 6.86 12.95 -14.06
CA ASN A 240 7.07 14.37 -14.27
C ASN A 240 6.97 15.20 -12.98
N TYR A 241 6.34 14.68 -11.93
CA TYR A 241 6.05 15.41 -10.71
C TYR A 241 6.61 14.71 -9.47
N SER A 242 6.82 15.50 -8.41
CA SER A 242 7.31 15.02 -7.12
C SER A 242 6.18 14.50 -6.23
N TYR A 243 6.54 13.71 -5.20
CA TYR A 243 5.60 13.25 -4.18
C TYR A 243 5.13 14.36 -3.21
N LYS A 244 5.54 15.60 -3.39
CA LYS A 244 5.24 16.77 -2.53
C LYS A 244 3.74 16.95 -2.27
N VAL A 245 2.88 16.70 -3.26
CA VAL A 245 1.43 16.84 -3.12
C VAL A 245 0.87 15.92 -2.05
N PHE A 246 1.39 14.69 -1.91
CA PHE A 246 0.95 13.72 -0.91
C PHE A 246 1.38 14.11 0.50
N PHE A 247 2.53 14.77 0.67
CA PHE A 247 2.93 15.35 1.95
C PHE A 247 1.93 16.39 2.43
N TRP A 248 1.59 17.36 1.58
CA TRP A 248 0.65 18.42 1.95
C TRP A 248 -0.76 17.87 2.24
N TYR A 249 -1.20 16.89 1.45
CA TYR A 249 -2.45 16.20 1.71
C TYR A 249 -2.46 15.53 3.09
N ARG A 250 -1.41 14.76 3.42
CA ARG A 250 -1.28 14.04 4.70
C ARG A 250 -1.19 15.02 5.88
N LEU A 251 -0.47 16.10 5.71
CA LEU A 251 -0.36 17.15 6.75
C LEU A 251 -1.70 17.85 7.00
N ALA A 252 -2.43 18.19 5.93
CA ALA A 252 -3.76 18.78 6.04
C ALA A 252 -4.74 17.81 6.70
N LEU A 253 -4.73 16.52 6.33
CA LEU A 253 -5.56 15.50 6.96
C LEU A 253 -5.23 15.33 8.45
N ALA A 254 -3.95 15.30 8.81
CA ALA A 254 -3.51 15.25 10.21
C ALA A 254 -4.04 16.46 11.01
N ALA A 255 -3.98 17.66 10.44
CA ALA A 255 -4.53 18.85 11.07
C ALA A 255 -6.07 18.76 11.26
N VAL A 256 -6.80 18.29 10.24
CA VAL A 256 -8.25 18.06 10.32
C VAL A 256 -8.61 17.06 11.43
N ILE A 257 -7.86 15.95 11.54
CA ILE A 257 -8.06 14.96 12.60
C ILE A 257 -7.95 15.62 13.99
N ILE A 258 -6.87 16.37 14.22
CA ILE A 258 -6.64 17.05 15.52
C ILE A 258 -7.75 18.04 15.81
N ILE A 259 -8.16 18.86 14.83
CA ILE A 259 -9.25 19.83 15.00
C ILE A 259 -10.56 19.13 15.39
N VAL A 260 -10.93 18.06 14.66
CA VAL A 260 -12.18 17.32 14.93
C VAL A 260 -12.16 16.68 16.33
N ILE A 261 -11.03 16.10 16.74
CA ILE A 261 -10.92 15.51 18.10
C ILE A 261 -11.02 16.60 19.18
N SER A 262 -10.43 17.79 18.94
CA SER A 262 -10.46 18.89 19.91
C SER A 262 -11.84 19.56 20.05
N LEU A 263 -12.74 19.36 19.07
CA LEU A 263 -14.10 19.90 19.07
C LEU A 263 -15.17 18.90 19.57
N ARG A 264 -14.80 17.62 19.76
CA ARG A 264 -15.66 16.56 20.33
C ARG A 264 -15.43 16.41 21.82
#